data_9e2e603c20c7686f76c29745eddc1d5f
#
_entry.id   9e2e603c20c7686f76c29745eddc1d5f
#
_cell.length_a   1.000
_cell.length_b   1.000
_cell.length_c   1.000
_cell.angle_alpha   90.00
_cell.angle_beta   90.00
_cell.angle_gamma   90.00
#
_symmetry.space_group_name_H-M   'P 1'
#
loop_
_entity.id
_entity.type
_entity.pdbx_description
1 polymer ?
#
loop_
_entity_poly.entity_id
_entity_poly.type
_entity_poly.pdbx_seq_one_letter_code
_entity_poly.pdbx_strand_id
1 'polypeptide(L)' 'MAVNARWEDREGAQRIHFFSITAGSGDVYQLRLDSGDMIWRVESVMLALADGLTLAR' A
#
# COMPACT_ATOMS: atom_id res chain seq x y z
N MET A 1 -0.05 -1.92 -13.52
CA MET A 1 -0.15 -2.00 -12.06
C MET A 1 -0.33 -3.45 -11.65
N ALA A 2 0.39 -3.86 -10.64
CA ALA A 2 0.32 -5.22 -10.15
C ALA A 2 0.11 -5.23 -8.64
N VAL A 3 -0.73 -6.16 -8.18
CA VAL A 3 -0.93 -6.37 -6.75
C VAL A 3 0.11 -7.38 -6.30
N ASN A 4 1.04 -6.95 -5.44
CA ASN A 4 2.12 -7.82 -4.95
C ASN A 4 1.64 -8.71 -3.82
N ALA A 5 0.83 -8.15 -2.94
CA ALA A 5 0.32 -8.85 -1.77
C ALA A 5 -0.92 -8.15 -1.26
N ARG A 6 -1.73 -8.90 -0.55
CA ARG A 6 -2.85 -8.32 0.18
C ARG A 6 -3.05 -9.12 1.46
N TRP A 7 -3.44 -8.41 2.51
CA TRP A 7 -3.72 -9.05 3.79
C TRP A 7 -4.76 -8.25 4.53
N GLU A 8 -5.21 -8.79 5.64
CA GLU A 8 -6.32 -8.25 6.40
C GLU A 8 -5.94 -8.26 7.86
N ASP A 9 -6.36 -7.23 8.58
CA ASP A 9 -6.15 -7.14 10.02
C ASP A 9 -7.43 -6.63 10.66
N ARG A 10 -7.45 -6.57 11.97
CA ARG A 10 -8.58 -6.08 12.73
C ARG A 10 -8.16 -5.02 13.72
N GLU A 11 -8.97 -3.99 13.82
CA GLU A 11 -8.87 -3.00 14.87
C GLU A 11 -10.22 -2.91 15.56
N GLY A 12 -10.34 -3.54 16.73
CA GLY A 12 -11.62 -3.66 17.39
C GLY A 12 -12.59 -4.47 16.56
N ALA A 13 -13.74 -3.89 16.24
CA ALA A 13 -14.77 -4.54 15.42
C ALA A 13 -14.57 -4.30 13.93
N GLN A 14 -13.60 -3.49 13.54
CA GLN A 14 -13.40 -3.12 12.14
C GLN A 14 -12.35 -4.00 11.49
N ARG A 15 -12.58 -4.30 10.22
CA ARG A 15 -11.60 -4.97 9.38
C ARG A 15 -10.84 -3.95 8.57
N ILE A 16 -9.54 -4.16 8.48
CA ILE A 16 -8.67 -3.30 7.70
C ILE A 16 -8.06 -4.17 6.62
N HIS A 17 -8.20 -3.74 5.37
CA HIS A 17 -7.62 -4.44 4.23
C HIS A 17 -6.38 -3.70 3.77
N PHE A 18 -5.30 -4.43 3.58
CA PHE A 18 -4.05 -3.88 3.12
C PHE A 18 -3.68 -4.45 1.75
N PHE A 19 -3.10 -3.61 0.93
CA PHE A 19 -2.63 -4.00 -0.40
C PHE A 19 -1.26 -3.41 -0.64
N SER A 20 -0.37 -4.21 -1.20
CA SER A 20 0.90 -3.73 -1.70
C SER A 20 0.83 -3.82 -3.22
N ILE A 21 0.98 -2.69 -3.89
CA ILE A 21 0.89 -2.63 -5.34
C ILE A 21 2.14 -2.01 -5.93
N THR A 22 2.48 -2.43 -7.13
CA THR A 22 3.55 -1.83 -7.91
C THR A 22 2.94 -1.11 -9.10
N ALA A 23 3.18 0.19 -9.18
CA ALA A 23 2.72 0.99 -10.30
C ALA A 23 3.60 0.76 -11.54
N GLY A 24 3.12 1.22 -12.70
CA GLY A 24 3.87 1.09 -13.95
C GLY A 24 5.23 1.75 -13.92
N SER A 25 5.42 2.76 -13.07
CA SER A 25 6.69 3.43 -12.87
C SER A 25 7.68 2.62 -12.04
N GLY A 26 7.24 1.53 -11.43
CA GLY A 26 8.07 0.74 -10.51
C GLY A 26 7.93 1.14 -9.06
N ASP A 27 7.21 2.21 -8.77
CA ASP A 27 6.96 2.64 -7.39
C ASP A 27 6.04 1.65 -6.69
N VAL A 28 6.31 1.40 -5.43
CA VAL A 28 5.51 0.49 -4.63
C VAL A 28 4.70 1.29 -3.62
N TYR A 29 3.40 1.05 -3.61
CA TYR A 29 2.48 1.70 -2.70
C TYR A 29 1.87 0.67 -1.76
N GLN A 30 1.81 1.02 -0.49
CA GLN A 30 1.07 0.22 0.48
C GLN A 30 -0.20 0.97 0.82
N LEU A 31 -1.32 0.35 0.52
CA LEU A 31 -2.63 0.97 0.67
C LEU A 31 -3.40 0.30 1.80
N ARG A 32 -4.22 1.10 2.45
CA ARG A 32 -5.10 0.64 3.51
C ARG A 32 -6.53 1.01 3.16
N LEU A 33 -7.43 0.05 3.27
CA LEU A 33 -8.87 0.29 3.16
C LEU A 33 -9.52 -0.07 4.47
N ASP A 34 -10.08 0.92 5.13
CA ASP A 34 -10.80 0.73 6.38
C ASP A 34 -12.26 0.42 6.07
N SER A 35 -12.76 -0.72 6.52
CA SER A 35 -14.14 -1.11 6.22
C SER A 35 -15.18 -0.28 6.94
N GLY A 36 -14.77 0.45 7.97
CA GLY A 36 -15.71 1.30 8.72
C GLY A 36 -16.15 2.52 7.93
N ASP A 37 -15.23 3.19 7.26
CA ASP A 37 -15.53 4.38 6.48
C ASP A 37 -15.37 4.19 4.97
N MET A 38 -14.82 3.04 4.56
CA MET A 38 -14.57 2.72 3.15
C MET A 38 -13.68 3.74 2.46
N ILE A 39 -12.72 4.29 3.21
CA ILE A 39 -11.79 5.28 2.69
C ILE A 39 -10.44 4.64 2.49
N TRP A 40 -9.87 4.84 1.29
CA TRP A 40 -8.53 4.39 0.96
C TRP A 40 -7.50 5.37 1.51
N ARG A 41 -6.45 4.83 2.10
CA ARG A 41 -5.33 5.63 2.58
C ARG A 41 -4.04 5.02 2.10
N VAL A 42 -3.07 5.88 1.78
CA VAL A 42 -1.73 5.43 1.45
C VAL A 42 -0.93 5.34 2.74
N GLU A 43 -0.49 4.12 3.08
CA GLU A 43 0.29 3.88 4.30
C GLU A 43 1.76 4.23 4.07
N SER A 44 2.28 3.82 2.93
CA SER A 44 3.67 4.10 2.61
C SER A 44 3.89 4.04 1.11
N VAL A 45 4.94 4.72 0.67
CA VAL A 45 5.36 4.73 -0.72
C VAL A 45 6.85 4.48 -0.78
N MET A 46 7.26 3.53 -1.62
CA MET A 46 8.66 3.30 -1.89
C MET A 46 8.89 3.64 -3.36
N LEU A 47 9.69 4.65 -3.59
CA LEU A 47 9.93 5.16 -4.93
C LEU A 47 11.07 4.41 -5.59
N ALA A 48 10.88 4.05 -6.86
CA ALA A 48 11.94 3.48 -7.67
C ALA A 48 12.73 4.62 -8.29
N LEU A 49 14.04 4.61 -8.09
CA LEU A 49 14.91 5.64 -8.65
C LEU A 49 15.72 5.06 -9.79
N ALA A 50 15.97 5.91 -10.79
CA ALA A 50 16.66 5.49 -12.01
C ALA A 50 18.07 4.98 -11.76
N ASP A 51 18.73 5.50 -10.75
CA ASP A 51 20.11 5.11 -10.40
C ASP A 51 20.15 3.92 -9.44
N GLY A 52 19.02 3.32 -9.17
CA GLY A 52 18.94 2.18 -8.26
C GLY A 52 18.86 2.54 -6.80
N LEU A 53 18.93 3.79 -6.45
CA LEU A 53 18.73 4.21 -5.08
C LEU A 53 17.26 4.18 -4.74
N THR A 54 16.97 3.74 -3.53
CA THR A 54 15.61 3.73 -3.02
C THR A 54 15.55 4.57 -1.77
N LEU A 55 14.64 5.54 -1.76
CA LEU A 55 14.41 6.37 -0.59
C LEU A 55 13.14 5.92 0.10
N ALA A 56 13.28 5.48 1.32
CA ALA A 56 12.13 5.14 2.16
C ALA A 56 11.68 6.38 2.92
N ARG A 57 10.41 6.57 2.99
CA ARG A 57 9.84 7.71 3.69
C ARG A 57 8.91 7.25 4.78
#